data_ffe47d47589cfe4cb956ef7149a1f4f6
#
_entry.id   ffe47d47589cfe4cb956ef7149a1f4f6
#
_cell.length_a   1.000
_cell.length_b   1.000
_cell.length_c   1.000
_cell.angle_alpha   90.00
_cell.angle_beta   90.00
_cell.angle_gamma   90.00
#
_symmetry.space_group_name_H-M   'P 1'
#
loop_
_entity.id
_entity.type
_entity.pdbx_description
1 polymer ?
#
loop_
_entity_poly.entity_id
_entity_poly.type
_entity_poly.pdbx_seq_one_letter_code
_entity_poly.pdbx_strand_id
1 'polypeptide(L)'
;MAQGMEAGTRIVTFEINDEQEDFTRPWLENSPFPPQIDMVIGDIFQLLPPMNLSIDLAFIDANKRNYVEYYELIMRYLRVGGYILADNTLWDGHVVDEAYNNDPQTKGIKAFNDLVAADERVEKFIFPL
;
A
#
# COMPACT_ATOMS: atom_id res chain seq x y z
N MET A 1 8.98 -6.37 7.27
CA MET A 1 7.76 -7.19 7.34
C MET A 1 8.09 -8.69 7.39
N ALA A 2 8.80 -9.28 6.46
CA ALA A 2 9.06 -10.74 6.41
C ALA A 2 9.62 -11.37 7.70
N GLN A 3 10.45 -10.66 8.45
CA GLN A 3 11.00 -11.14 9.73
C GLN A 3 9.95 -11.37 10.84
N GLY A 4 8.82 -10.66 10.77
CA GLY A 4 7.74 -10.79 11.75
C GLY A 4 6.62 -11.74 11.32
N MET A 5 6.80 -12.45 10.22
CA MET A 5 5.78 -13.35 9.69
C MET A 5 5.90 -14.75 10.27
N GLU A 6 4.76 -15.37 10.51
CA GLU A 6 4.69 -16.79 10.90
C GLU A 6 4.90 -17.71 9.69
N ALA A 7 5.27 -18.95 9.96
CA ALA A 7 5.42 -19.96 8.91
C ALA A 7 4.08 -20.17 8.17
N GLY A 8 4.13 -20.20 6.86
CA GLY A 8 2.93 -20.38 6.01
C GLY A 8 2.24 -19.09 5.59
N THR A 9 2.70 -17.92 6.08
CA THR A 9 2.25 -16.62 5.58
C THR A 9 3.05 -16.20 4.34
N ARG A 10 2.51 -15.28 3.54
CA ARG A 10 3.19 -14.75 2.35
C ARG A 10 3.01 -13.25 2.21
N ILE A 11 3.98 -12.61 1.61
CA ILE A 11 3.89 -11.22 1.13
C ILE A 11 3.71 -11.27 -0.38
N VAL A 12 2.76 -10.51 -0.89
CA VAL A 12 2.66 -10.21 -2.32
C VAL A 12 2.96 -8.73 -2.48
N THR A 13 4.00 -8.40 -3.24
CA THR A 13 4.36 -7.01 -3.56
C THR A 13 4.11 -6.74 -5.04
N PHE A 14 3.47 -5.62 -5.33
CA PHE A 14 3.17 -5.20 -6.71
C PHE A 14 4.10 -4.04 -7.08
N GLU A 15 4.72 -4.15 -8.24
CA GLU A 15 5.56 -3.09 -8.82
C GLU A 15 5.14 -2.85 -10.26
N ILE A 16 4.81 -1.59 -10.57
CA ILE A 16 4.36 -1.22 -11.92
C ILE A 16 5.51 -0.96 -12.88
N ASN A 17 6.68 -0.60 -12.35
CA ASN A 17 7.88 -0.36 -13.14
C ASN A 17 8.69 -1.66 -13.28
N ASP A 18 8.66 -2.26 -14.47
CA ASP A 18 9.39 -3.49 -14.78
C ASP A 18 10.91 -3.34 -14.73
N GLU A 19 11.43 -2.13 -14.91
CA GLU A 19 12.89 -1.86 -14.75
C GLU A 19 13.37 -2.11 -13.31
N GLN A 20 12.48 -2.03 -12.32
CA GLN A 20 12.81 -2.31 -10.93
C GLN A 20 12.96 -3.83 -10.66
N GLU A 21 12.43 -4.67 -11.54
CA GLU A 21 12.48 -6.12 -11.37
C GLU A 21 13.91 -6.62 -11.30
N ASP A 22 14.75 -6.24 -12.25
CA ASP A 22 16.15 -6.69 -12.34
C ASP A 22 16.98 -6.27 -11.12
N PHE A 23 16.65 -5.13 -10.53
CA PHE A 23 17.32 -4.65 -9.31
C PHE A 23 16.78 -5.35 -8.06
N THR A 24 15.47 -5.50 -7.93
CA THR A 24 14.82 -5.93 -6.69
C THR A 24 14.80 -7.45 -6.55
N ARG A 25 14.54 -8.19 -7.62
CA ARG A 25 14.40 -9.65 -7.62
C ARG A 25 15.61 -10.37 -7.00
N PRO A 26 16.88 -10.05 -7.33
CA PRO A 26 18.03 -10.71 -6.72
C PRO A 26 18.10 -10.54 -5.19
N TRP A 27 17.64 -9.41 -4.67
CA TRP A 27 17.58 -9.17 -3.22
C TRP A 27 16.51 -10.01 -2.54
N LEU A 28 15.35 -10.17 -3.18
CA LEU A 28 14.27 -11.02 -2.67
C LEU A 28 14.67 -12.50 -2.71
N GLU A 29 15.28 -12.97 -3.80
CA GLU A 29 15.72 -14.35 -3.97
C GLU A 29 16.85 -14.74 -2.99
N ASN A 30 17.72 -13.80 -2.65
CA ASN A 30 18.78 -14.00 -1.66
C ASN A 30 18.34 -13.67 -0.22
N SER A 31 17.08 -13.27 -0.03
CA SER A 31 16.51 -13.06 1.30
C SER A 31 16.44 -14.40 2.07
N PRO A 32 16.61 -14.38 3.41
CA PRO A 32 16.34 -15.56 4.23
C PRO A 32 14.86 -15.97 4.21
N PHE A 33 13.97 -15.17 3.58
CA PHE A 33 12.53 -15.39 3.49
C PHE A 33 11.98 -15.50 2.05
N PRO A 34 12.73 -16.01 1.04
CA PRO A 34 12.29 -16.00 -0.36
C PRO A 34 10.97 -16.79 -0.60
N PRO A 35 10.67 -17.90 0.10
CA PRO A 35 9.41 -18.62 -0.12
C PRO A 35 8.15 -17.86 0.36
N GLN A 36 8.34 -16.75 1.06
CA GLN A 36 7.25 -15.94 1.64
C GLN A 36 7.00 -14.62 0.90
N ILE A 37 7.81 -14.31 -0.11
CA ILE A 37 7.73 -13.03 -0.83
C ILE A 37 7.55 -13.29 -2.31
N ASP A 38 6.37 -12.91 -2.82
CA ASP A 38 6.06 -12.96 -4.25
C ASP A 38 6.08 -11.54 -4.83
N MET A 39 6.98 -11.28 -5.76
CA MET A 39 7.03 -10.02 -6.52
C MET A 39 6.24 -10.19 -7.81
N VAL A 40 5.24 -9.35 -7.99
CA VAL A 40 4.34 -9.32 -9.14
C VAL A 40 4.55 -8.01 -9.89
N ILE A 41 4.99 -8.09 -11.14
CA ILE A 41 5.19 -6.93 -12.00
C ILE A 41 3.90 -6.60 -12.74
N GLY A 42 3.44 -5.36 -12.59
CA GLY A 42 2.29 -4.81 -13.30
C GLY A 42 1.31 -4.05 -12.41
N ASP A 43 0.20 -3.69 -13.02
CA ASP A 43 -0.83 -2.86 -12.39
C ASP A 43 -1.67 -3.68 -11.39
N ILE A 44 -1.63 -3.29 -10.12
CA ILE A 44 -2.37 -3.92 -9.04
C ILE A 44 -3.89 -3.97 -9.32
N PHE A 45 -4.45 -2.96 -10.00
CA PHE A 45 -5.88 -2.92 -10.33
C PHE A 45 -6.31 -4.06 -11.27
N GLN A 46 -5.38 -4.56 -12.08
CA GLN A 46 -5.60 -5.69 -12.98
C GLN A 46 -5.21 -7.02 -12.35
N LEU A 47 -4.15 -7.04 -11.54
CA LEU A 47 -3.51 -8.26 -11.08
C LEU A 47 -4.07 -8.78 -9.74
N LEU A 48 -4.47 -7.90 -8.83
CA LEU A 48 -5.02 -8.32 -7.54
C LEU A 48 -6.39 -9.02 -7.66
N PRO A 49 -7.37 -8.54 -8.45
CA PRO A 49 -8.70 -9.14 -8.51
C PRO A 49 -8.71 -10.64 -8.86
N PRO A 50 -7.98 -11.13 -9.89
CA PRO A 50 -8.00 -12.56 -10.22
C PRO A 50 -7.29 -13.44 -9.19
N MET A 51 -6.46 -12.87 -8.30
CA MET A 51 -5.76 -13.65 -7.28
C MET A 51 -6.67 -14.14 -6.16
N ASN A 52 -7.85 -13.52 -6.01
CA ASN A 52 -8.87 -13.87 -5.01
C ASN A 52 -8.29 -14.03 -3.59
N LEU A 53 -7.43 -13.11 -3.19
CA LEU A 53 -6.76 -13.12 -1.90
C LEU A 53 -7.69 -12.63 -0.78
N SER A 54 -7.45 -13.12 0.45
CA SER A 54 -7.92 -12.49 1.67
C SER A 54 -6.72 -11.81 2.34
N ILE A 55 -6.78 -10.50 2.52
CA ILE A 55 -5.67 -9.69 2.99
C ILE A 55 -5.79 -9.48 4.51
N ASP A 56 -4.75 -9.83 5.24
CA ASP A 56 -4.61 -9.55 6.67
C ASP A 56 -4.01 -8.17 6.94
N LEU A 57 -3.02 -7.79 6.15
CA LEU A 57 -2.30 -6.52 6.24
C LEU A 57 -1.95 -6.03 4.84
N ALA A 58 -2.28 -4.80 4.55
CA ALA A 58 -1.82 -4.09 3.37
C ALA A 58 -0.92 -2.91 3.76
N PHE A 59 0.14 -2.68 2.98
CA PHE A 59 0.99 -1.52 3.09
C PHE A 59 0.93 -0.73 1.78
N ILE A 60 0.47 0.51 1.85
CA ILE A 60 0.34 1.41 0.70
C ILE A 60 1.51 2.39 0.74
N ASP A 61 2.47 2.20 -0.15
CA ASP A 61 3.56 3.14 -0.43
C ASP A 61 3.75 3.22 -1.95
N ALA A 62 2.81 3.85 -2.62
CA ALA A 62 2.72 3.90 -4.07
C ALA A 62 2.51 5.33 -4.57
N ASN A 63 2.04 5.50 -5.81
CA ASN A 63 1.73 6.80 -6.37
C ASN A 63 0.65 7.52 -5.56
N LYS A 64 1.02 8.63 -4.93
CA LYS A 64 0.16 9.38 -3.99
C LYS A 64 -1.14 9.92 -4.63
N ARG A 65 -1.15 10.10 -5.95
CA ARG A 65 -2.37 10.52 -6.69
C ARG A 65 -3.50 9.49 -6.62
N ASN A 66 -3.15 8.22 -6.43
CA ASN A 66 -4.09 7.10 -6.50
C ASN A 66 -4.35 6.44 -5.14
N TYR A 67 -4.06 7.13 -4.03
CA TYR A 67 -4.23 6.55 -2.70
C TYR A 67 -5.67 6.19 -2.39
N VAL A 68 -6.62 6.97 -2.86
CA VAL A 68 -8.06 6.67 -2.72
C VAL A 68 -8.40 5.36 -3.43
N GLU A 69 -7.95 5.21 -4.68
CA GLU A 69 -8.23 4.04 -5.50
C GLU A 69 -7.57 2.78 -4.92
N TYR A 70 -6.33 2.88 -4.42
CA TYR A 70 -5.66 1.76 -3.75
C TYR A 70 -6.41 1.35 -2.49
N TYR A 71 -6.83 2.32 -1.67
CA TYR A 71 -7.58 2.04 -0.47
C TYR A 71 -8.89 1.30 -0.77
N GLU A 72 -9.69 1.80 -1.68
CA GLU A 72 -10.96 1.19 -2.06
C GLU A 72 -10.78 -0.19 -2.72
N LEU A 73 -9.69 -0.39 -3.47
CA LEU A 73 -9.36 -1.70 -4.00
C LEU A 73 -9.05 -2.67 -2.86
N ILE A 74 -8.15 -2.30 -1.95
CA ILE A 74 -7.72 -3.13 -0.83
C ILE A 74 -8.89 -3.48 0.08
N MET A 75 -9.77 -2.52 0.39
CA MET A 75 -10.95 -2.73 1.23
C MET A 75 -11.88 -3.86 0.74
N ARG A 76 -11.86 -4.18 -0.55
CA ARG A 76 -12.65 -5.30 -1.13
C ARG A 76 -12.09 -6.67 -0.77
N TYR A 77 -10.81 -6.74 -0.43
CA TYR A 77 -10.08 -7.98 -0.16
C TYR A 77 -9.58 -8.07 1.28
N LEU A 78 -9.67 -6.98 2.03
CA LEU A 78 -9.28 -6.92 3.44
C LEU A 78 -10.28 -7.70 4.27
N ARG A 79 -9.80 -8.64 5.08
CA ARG A 79 -10.68 -9.32 6.04
C ARG A 79 -11.11 -8.40 7.18
N VAL A 80 -12.19 -8.73 7.85
CA VAL A 80 -12.59 -8.04 9.09
C VAL A 80 -11.49 -8.22 10.14
N GLY A 81 -11.08 -7.13 10.78
CA GLY A 81 -9.97 -7.09 11.71
C GLY A 81 -8.58 -7.09 11.03
N GLY A 82 -8.52 -6.90 9.71
CA GLY A 82 -7.29 -6.65 8.96
C GLY A 82 -6.83 -5.20 9.09
N TYR A 83 -5.61 -4.92 8.62
CA TYR A 83 -4.96 -3.62 8.76
C TYR A 83 -4.56 -3.04 7.41
N ILE A 84 -4.68 -1.73 7.27
CA ILE A 84 -4.07 -0.96 6.18
C ILE A 84 -3.11 0.04 6.80
N LEU A 85 -1.85 -0.01 6.38
CA LEU A 85 -0.84 1.00 6.69
C LEU A 85 -0.64 1.84 5.43
N ALA A 86 -0.85 3.14 5.52
CA ALA A 86 -0.62 4.07 4.43
C ALA A 86 0.53 5.00 4.81
N ASP A 87 1.59 4.99 4.00
CA ASP A 87 2.78 5.80 4.25
C ASP A 87 2.61 7.23 3.74
N ASN A 88 3.36 8.15 4.34
CA ASN A 88 3.46 9.57 3.95
C ASN A 88 2.11 10.33 3.95
N THR A 89 1.19 10.02 4.84
CA THR A 89 -0.14 10.65 4.89
C THR A 89 -0.10 12.13 5.31
N LEU A 90 1.02 12.59 5.87
CA LEU A 90 1.29 14.01 6.12
C LEU A 90 2.07 14.70 4.99
N TRP A 91 2.70 13.91 4.09
CA TRP A 91 3.40 14.36 2.89
C TRP A 91 4.34 15.54 3.16
N ASP A 92 5.30 15.36 4.09
CA ASP A 92 6.27 16.39 4.52
C ASP A 92 5.62 17.71 4.98
N GLY A 93 4.37 17.66 5.43
CA GLY A 93 3.59 18.83 5.83
C GLY A 93 2.87 19.52 4.67
N HIS A 94 3.02 19.09 3.43
CA HIS A 94 2.35 19.69 2.26
C HIS A 94 0.83 19.67 2.37
N VAL A 95 0.26 18.72 3.12
CA VAL A 95 -1.20 18.64 3.32
C VAL A 95 -1.80 19.84 4.03
N VAL A 96 -1.00 20.62 4.78
CA VAL A 96 -1.41 21.82 5.51
C VAL A 96 -0.81 23.11 4.93
N ASP A 97 0.06 23.03 3.93
CA ASP A 97 0.71 24.16 3.29
C ASP A 97 -0.04 24.58 2.00
N GLU A 98 -0.53 25.80 1.97
CA GLU A 98 -1.28 26.35 0.83
C GLU A 98 -0.45 26.42 -0.47
N ALA A 99 0.88 26.51 -0.37
CA ALA A 99 1.77 26.51 -1.53
C ALA A 99 1.65 25.22 -2.38
N TYR A 100 1.28 24.11 -1.75
CA TYR A 100 1.14 22.80 -2.39
C TYR A 100 -0.30 22.42 -2.77
N ASN A 101 -1.27 23.31 -2.58
CA ASN A 101 -2.69 23.03 -2.89
C ASN A 101 -2.93 22.64 -4.36
N ASN A 102 -2.05 22.98 -5.28
CA ASN A 102 -2.15 22.63 -6.68
C ASN A 102 -1.29 21.41 -7.09
N ASP A 103 -0.44 20.91 -6.19
CA ASP A 103 0.34 19.71 -6.45
C ASP A 103 -0.56 18.48 -6.54
N PRO A 104 -0.49 17.68 -7.62
CA PRO A 104 -1.38 16.53 -7.80
C PRO A 104 -1.19 15.43 -6.76
N GLN A 105 0.01 15.25 -6.22
CA GLN A 105 0.27 14.24 -5.18
C GLN A 105 -0.32 14.68 -3.86
N THR A 106 -0.12 15.94 -3.48
CA THR A 106 -0.74 16.55 -2.29
C THR A 106 -2.26 16.45 -2.35
N LYS A 107 -2.87 16.73 -3.51
CA LYS A 107 -4.32 16.56 -3.71
C LYS A 107 -4.77 15.12 -3.46
N GLY A 108 -4.02 14.15 -3.97
CA GLY A 108 -4.33 12.73 -3.78
C GLY A 108 -4.28 12.33 -2.29
N ILE A 109 -3.24 12.75 -1.58
CA ILE A 109 -3.11 12.48 -0.14
C ILE A 109 -4.21 13.19 0.67
N LYS A 110 -4.52 14.46 0.37
CA LYS A 110 -5.63 15.17 1.05
C LYS A 110 -6.95 14.46 0.84
N ALA A 111 -7.27 14.08 -0.40
CA ALA A 111 -8.49 13.33 -0.72
C ALA A 111 -8.54 11.98 0.03
N PHE A 112 -7.44 11.26 0.10
CA PHE A 112 -7.33 10.03 0.87
C PHE A 112 -7.55 10.26 2.37
N ASN A 113 -6.90 11.28 2.96
CA ASN A 113 -7.04 11.61 4.37
C ASN A 113 -8.49 11.97 4.72
N ASP A 114 -9.15 12.78 3.89
CA ASP A 114 -10.54 13.19 4.07
C ASP A 114 -11.49 11.99 3.96
N LEU A 115 -11.27 11.10 2.97
CA LEU A 115 -12.05 9.89 2.80
C LEU A 115 -11.91 8.97 4.03
N VAL A 116 -10.68 8.66 4.45
CA VAL A 116 -10.44 7.79 5.60
C VAL A 116 -10.99 8.42 6.88
N ALA A 117 -10.85 9.75 7.06
CA ALA A 117 -11.41 10.44 8.22
C ALA A 117 -12.93 10.26 8.34
N ALA A 118 -13.64 10.21 7.22
CA ALA A 118 -15.08 10.05 7.16
C ALA A 118 -15.55 8.57 7.14
N ASP A 119 -14.65 7.61 6.87
CA ASP A 119 -15.03 6.21 6.68
C ASP A 119 -15.35 5.53 8.02
N GLU A 120 -16.60 5.12 8.20
CA GLU A 120 -17.08 4.42 9.41
C GLU A 120 -16.76 2.91 9.40
N ARG A 121 -16.26 2.37 8.27
CA ARG A 121 -15.89 0.95 8.15
C ARG A 121 -14.60 0.60 8.91
N VAL A 122 -13.80 1.62 9.28
CA VAL A 122 -12.47 1.44 9.87
C VAL A 122 -12.27 2.25 11.14
N GLU A 123 -11.51 1.71 12.08
CA GLU A 123 -10.86 2.48 13.13
C GLU A 123 -9.56 3.06 12.57
N LYS A 124 -9.23 4.29 12.89
CA LYS A 124 -8.12 5.03 12.30
C LYS A 124 -7.33 5.82 13.32
N PHE A 125 -6.03 5.86 13.10
CA PHE A 125 -5.11 6.72 13.85
C PHE A 125 -3.87 7.02 13.01
N ILE A 126 -3.19 8.12 13.33
CA ILE A 126 -1.89 8.46 12.75
C ILE A 126 -0.82 7.93 13.67
N PHE A 127 0.07 7.11 13.13
CA PHE A 127 1.21 6.54 13.83
C PHE A 127 2.47 7.33 13.43
N PRO A 128 3.07 8.12 14.34
CA PRO A 128 4.30 8.85 14.04
C PRO A 128 5.48 7.87 14.02
N LEU A 129 6.14 7.77 12.89
CA LEU A 129 7.38 7.01 12.68
C LEU A 129 8.53 7.96 12.50
#